data_b21aa3323d89dccadcaa832f421652f5
#
_entry.id   b21aa3323d89dccadcaa832f421652f5
#
_cell.length_a   1.000
_cell.length_b   1.000
_cell.length_c   1.000
_cell.angle_alpha   90.00
_cell.angle_beta   90.00
_cell.angle_gamma   90.00
#
_symmetry.space_group_name_H-M   'P 1'
#
loop_
_entity.id
_entity.type
_entity.pdbx_description
1 polymer ?
#
loop_
_entity_poly.entity_id
_entity_poly.type
_entity_poly.pdbx_seq_one_letter_code
_entity_poly.pdbx_strand_id
1 'polypeptide(L)'
;MVEIIQGVKEVCGPDIPVGIRLCSEELLDDVRGNTPEESMETNKIAEEAGADYISCTLGWQESIYPVISRDIPQGNWLHLAKRAKENVKIPIQMAYRLFTPDRPNKAIGDGELDIWEMCRSMIADPLMPKKVLEGREQEIRHCVACNLCLARLFRDAPMTCYINPLCAHEHDEAFYPQKAEEEKEVMIVGAGPSGLECAYVAAQRGHEVHVYDKRDDLGGTLLEASKAPYGDEELMTCVNYQKKMCEMAGVELHPGTEVTEDLIQEEMPDTVVLATGPVYSKIQGPGGDRENVVNVLDVMAGKAEVGENVIVWGNRKPGIGVALHLAKQGKKVTIVGKEKSAGFDINPSFKWRYMIYLRQNGIMAYNDCDIEEINDGEIIVKTFDGYRFPVKCDTVIVSEREANDSLKKVVQAEGIELFVIGDALVPRNLSSAVHDGYRIGIRI
;
A
#
# COMPACT_ATOMS: atom_id res chain seq x y z
N MET A 1 -20.33 5.49 -33.26
CA MET A 1 -19.46 6.56 -32.74
C MET A 1 -19.74 7.88 -33.47
N VAL A 2 -19.53 7.97 -34.78
CA VAL A 2 -19.71 9.22 -35.57
C VAL A 2 -21.08 9.86 -35.36
N GLU A 3 -22.17 9.11 -35.56
CA GLU A 3 -23.55 9.58 -35.37
C GLU A 3 -23.81 10.12 -33.95
N ILE A 4 -23.18 9.53 -32.93
CA ILE A 4 -23.33 9.97 -31.54
C ILE A 4 -22.64 11.31 -31.33
N ILE A 5 -21.38 11.47 -31.79
CA ILE A 5 -20.62 12.72 -31.65
C ILE A 5 -21.35 13.84 -32.38
N GLN A 6 -21.76 13.61 -33.63
CA GLN A 6 -22.49 14.59 -34.46
C GLN A 6 -23.85 14.94 -33.86
N GLY A 7 -24.60 13.94 -33.39
CA GLY A 7 -25.90 14.15 -32.74
C GLY A 7 -25.80 14.96 -31.45
N VAL A 8 -24.77 14.76 -30.64
CA VAL A 8 -24.51 15.58 -29.43
C VAL A 8 -24.24 17.04 -29.85
N LYS A 9 -23.38 17.26 -30.84
CA LYS A 9 -23.08 18.61 -31.36
C LYS A 9 -24.30 19.30 -31.94
N GLU A 10 -25.13 18.55 -32.63
CA GLU A 10 -26.39 19.08 -33.21
C GLU A 10 -27.39 19.53 -32.12
N VAL A 11 -27.57 18.71 -31.08
CA VAL A 11 -28.55 18.97 -30.00
C VAL A 11 -28.07 20.00 -29.00
N CYS A 12 -26.77 19.90 -28.57
CA CYS A 12 -26.21 20.73 -27.52
C CYS A 12 -25.56 22.02 -28.04
N GLY A 13 -25.36 22.13 -29.35
CA GLY A 13 -24.64 23.24 -29.99
C GLY A 13 -23.17 22.97 -30.24
N PRO A 14 -22.58 23.66 -31.23
CA PRO A 14 -21.20 23.41 -31.67
C PRO A 14 -20.14 23.79 -30.62
N ASP A 15 -20.47 24.67 -29.69
CA ASP A 15 -19.52 25.19 -28.67
C ASP A 15 -19.36 24.27 -27.47
N ILE A 16 -20.22 23.25 -27.33
CA ILE A 16 -20.07 22.27 -26.25
C ILE A 16 -18.93 21.31 -26.57
N PRO A 17 -17.90 21.22 -25.71
CA PRO A 17 -16.83 20.25 -25.91
C PRO A 17 -17.32 18.80 -25.82
N VAL A 18 -17.07 17.99 -26.82
CA VAL A 18 -17.42 16.57 -26.86
C VAL A 18 -16.15 15.74 -26.89
N GLY A 19 -15.83 15.11 -25.77
CA GLY A 19 -14.72 14.16 -25.68
C GLY A 19 -15.17 12.73 -25.85
N ILE A 20 -14.28 11.88 -26.30
CA ILE A 20 -14.51 10.45 -26.41
C ILE A 20 -13.40 9.66 -25.72
N ARG A 21 -13.78 8.60 -25.03
CA ARG A 21 -12.84 7.68 -24.39
C ARG A 21 -12.63 6.44 -25.24
N LEU A 22 -11.39 6.27 -25.78
CA LEU A 22 -11.04 5.20 -26.69
C LEU A 22 -9.91 4.34 -26.15
N CYS A 23 -9.97 3.04 -26.43
CA CYS A 23 -8.91 2.10 -26.11
C CYS A 23 -7.76 2.24 -27.11
N SER A 24 -6.59 2.60 -26.63
CA SER A 24 -5.38 2.76 -27.46
C SER A 24 -4.69 1.42 -27.72
N GLU A 25 -4.86 0.45 -26.83
CA GLU A 25 -4.31 -0.90 -26.96
C GLU A 25 -5.05 -1.84 -26.00
N GLU A 26 -5.63 -2.91 -26.52
CA GLU A 26 -6.48 -3.82 -25.73
C GLU A 26 -5.67 -4.82 -24.89
N LEU A 27 -4.37 -4.99 -25.19
CA LEU A 27 -3.47 -5.94 -24.52
C LEU A 27 -4.01 -7.39 -24.56
N LEU A 28 -4.61 -7.75 -25.69
CA LEU A 28 -5.12 -9.08 -26.01
C LEU A 28 -4.21 -9.72 -27.03
N ASP A 29 -3.09 -10.30 -26.58
CA ASP A 29 -2.15 -10.99 -27.47
C ASP A 29 -2.86 -12.18 -28.13
N ASP A 30 -2.80 -12.25 -29.46
CA ASP A 30 -3.31 -13.33 -30.33
C ASP A 30 -4.82 -13.56 -30.32
N VAL A 31 -5.65 -12.71 -29.69
CA VAL A 31 -7.08 -12.99 -29.53
C VAL A 31 -7.94 -11.80 -29.90
N ARG A 32 -8.38 -11.66 -31.14
CA ARG A 32 -9.57 -10.88 -31.56
C ARG A 32 -9.75 -9.48 -30.95
N GLY A 33 -8.69 -8.83 -30.51
CA GLY A 33 -8.71 -7.42 -30.08
C GLY A 33 -8.41 -6.50 -31.26
N ASN A 34 -8.70 -5.22 -31.14
CA ASN A 34 -8.26 -4.21 -32.10
C ASN A 34 -6.74 -4.08 -32.03
N THR A 35 -6.13 -4.03 -33.20
CA THR A 35 -4.69 -3.72 -33.30
C THR A 35 -4.41 -2.27 -32.93
N PRO A 36 -3.16 -1.93 -32.58
CA PRO A 36 -2.76 -0.54 -32.39
C PRO A 36 -3.06 0.36 -33.59
N GLU A 37 -2.93 -0.15 -34.82
CA GLU A 37 -3.23 0.56 -36.07
C GLU A 37 -4.73 0.83 -36.22
N GLU A 38 -5.60 -0.15 -35.92
CA GLU A 38 -7.06 0.03 -35.93
C GLU A 38 -7.50 1.02 -34.87
N SER A 39 -6.85 1.01 -33.69
CA SER A 39 -7.10 1.99 -32.63
C SER A 39 -6.73 3.43 -33.10
N MET A 40 -5.62 3.58 -33.82
CA MET A 40 -5.22 4.87 -34.39
C MET A 40 -6.18 5.36 -35.48
N GLU A 41 -6.67 4.46 -36.32
CA GLU A 41 -7.70 4.79 -37.31
C GLU A 41 -9.00 5.23 -36.65
N THR A 42 -9.39 4.55 -35.55
CA THR A 42 -10.56 4.94 -34.74
C THR A 42 -10.40 6.36 -34.17
N ASN A 43 -9.20 6.76 -33.74
CA ASN A 43 -8.91 8.11 -33.27
C ASN A 43 -9.13 9.16 -34.37
N LYS A 44 -8.69 8.91 -35.62
CA LYS A 44 -8.93 9.81 -36.75
C LYS A 44 -10.41 9.95 -37.06
N ILE A 45 -11.14 8.85 -37.10
CA ILE A 45 -12.58 8.86 -37.35
C ILE A 45 -13.30 9.70 -36.27
N ALA A 46 -12.85 9.63 -35.00
CA ALA A 46 -13.41 10.44 -33.92
C ALA A 46 -13.12 11.95 -34.13
N GLU A 47 -11.91 12.32 -34.50
CA GLU A 47 -11.53 13.68 -34.81
C GLU A 47 -12.35 14.22 -36.02
N GLU A 48 -12.45 13.48 -37.11
CA GLU A 48 -13.24 13.83 -38.29
C GLU A 48 -14.76 13.95 -37.98
N ALA A 49 -15.26 13.17 -37.02
CA ALA A 49 -16.64 13.28 -36.57
C ALA A 49 -16.91 14.53 -35.72
N GLY A 50 -15.87 15.28 -35.32
CA GLY A 50 -15.98 16.50 -34.52
C GLY A 50 -15.78 16.31 -33.03
N ALA A 51 -15.09 15.27 -32.59
CA ALA A 51 -14.63 15.18 -31.21
C ALA A 51 -13.61 16.28 -30.91
N ASP A 52 -13.69 16.89 -29.74
CA ASP A 52 -12.80 17.97 -29.31
C ASP A 52 -11.57 17.48 -28.56
N TYR A 53 -11.63 16.26 -27.96
CA TYR A 53 -10.50 15.61 -27.33
C TYR A 53 -10.70 14.09 -27.22
N ILE A 54 -9.61 13.36 -27.04
CA ILE A 54 -9.64 11.91 -26.82
C ILE A 54 -9.02 11.58 -25.47
N SER A 55 -9.77 10.80 -24.66
CA SER A 55 -9.26 10.15 -23.45
C SER A 55 -8.72 8.77 -23.79
N CYS A 56 -7.41 8.59 -23.73
CA CYS A 56 -6.76 7.31 -23.99
C CYS A 56 -6.96 6.34 -22.81
N THR A 57 -7.51 5.17 -23.11
CA THR A 57 -7.55 4.04 -22.19
C THR A 57 -6.76 2.87 -22.76
N LEU A 58 -6.58 1.82 -21.96
CA LEU A 58 -5.88 0.61 -22.40
C LEU A 58 -6.36 -0.58 -21.59
N GLY A 59 -6.06 -1.76 -22.13
CA GLY A 59 -6.44 -3.03 -21.55
C GLY A 59 -7.91 -3.35 -21.75
N TRP A 60 -8.22 -4.60 -21.60
CA TRP A 60 -9.57 -5.13 -21.63
C TRP A 60 -9.81 -6.02 -20.43
N GLN A 61 -11.04 -6.39 -20.14
CA GLN A 61 -11.39 -7.19 -18.98
C GLN A 61 -10.73 -8.58 -19.01
N GLU A 62 -10.55 -9.13 -20.21
CA GLU A 62 -9.92 -10.42 -20.48
C GLU A 62 -8.38 -10.35 -20.59
N SER A 63 -7.83 -9.14 -20.58
CA SER A 63 -6.37 -8.99 -20.65
C SER A 63 -5.68 -9.56 -19.40
N ILE A 64 -4.70 -10.40 -19.62
CA ILE A 64 -3.84 -10.94 -18.56
C ILE A 64 -2.79 -9.95 -18.07
N TYR A 65 -2.61 -8.83 -18.78
CA TYR A 65 -1.66 -7.78 -18.41
C TYR A 65 -2.26 -6.86 -17.36
N PRO A 66 -1.53 -6.57 -16.27
CA PRO A 66 -1.98 -5.60 -15.29
C PRO A 66 -1.83 -4.20 -15.87
N VAL A 67 -2.85 -3.38 -15.71
CA VAL A 67 -2.87 -2.01 -16.23
C VAL A 67 -2.63 -0.98 -15.12
N ILE A 68 -3.24 -1.22 -13.96
CA ILE A 68 -3.39 -0.22 -12.90
C ILE A 68 -2.78 -0.61 -11.56
N SER A 69 -2.21 -1.80 -11.46
CA SER A 69 -1.62 -2.32 -10.22
C SER A 69 -0.21 -1.77 -9.99
N ARG A 70 0.25 -1.83 -8.74
CA ARG A 70 1.52 -1.25 -8.29
C ARG A 70 2.77 -1.86 -8.93
N ASP A 71 2.68 -3.12 -9.36
CA ASP A 71 3.76 -3.82 -10.06
C ASP A 71 4.08 -3.27 -11.46
N ILE A 72 3.24 -2.36 -11.98
CA ILE A 72 3.51 -1.62 -13.21
C ILE A 72 4.14 -0.27 -12.85
N PRO A 73 5.31 0.08 -13.39
CA PRO A 73 5.95 1.36 -13.11
C PRO A 73 5.07 2.56 -13.46
N GLN A 74 5.21 3.64 -12.69
CA GLN A 74 4.53 4.89 -13.03
C GLN A 74 5.01 5.41 -14.39
N GLY A 75 4.08 5.93 -15.19
CA GLY A 75 4.35 6.44 -16.54
C GLY A 75 4.52 5.36 -17.61
N ASN A 76 4.41 4.07 -17.28
CA ASN A 76 4.61 2.96 -18.23
C ASN A 76 3.80 3.10 -19.52
N TRP A 77 2.62 3.71 -19.44
CA TRP A 77 1.67 3.78 -20.56
C TRP A 77 1.69 5.09 -21.34
N LEU A 78 2.56 6.06 -21.00
CA LEU A 78 2.64 7.35 -21.69
C LEU A 78 2.92 7.23 -23.19
N HIS A 79 3.64 6.19 -23.60
CA HIS A 79 3.90 5.92 -25.04
C HIS A 79 2.61 5.74 -25.87
N LEU A 80 1.50 5.32 -25.23
CA LEU A 80 0.21 5.18 -25.92
C LEU A 80 -0.45 6.55 -26.18
N ALA A 81 -0.35 7.46 -25.19
CA ALA A 81 -0.82 8.83 -25.37
C ALA A 81 -0.01 9.56 -26.44
N LYS A 82 1.34 9.41 -26.43
CA LYS A 82 2.22 9.95 -27.44
C LYS A 82 1.85 9.45 -28.84
N ARG A 83 1.66 8.13 -29.02
CA ARG A 83 1.24 7.54 -30.29
C ARG A 83 -0.11 8.11 -30.77
N ALA A 84 -1.08 8.30 -29.87
CA ALA A 84 -2.34 8.93 -30.21
C ALA A 84 -2.15 10.38 -30.65
N LYS A 85 -1.32 11.15 -29.93
CA LYS A 85 -1.04 12.55 -30.23
C LYS A 85 -0.32 12.76 -31.57
N GLU A 86 0.55 11.85 -31.96
CA GLU A 86 1.20 11.86 -33.28
C GLU A 86 0.21 11.58 -34.45
N ASN A 87 -0.98 11.03 -34.12
CA ASN A 87 -1.96 10.56 -35.10
C ASN A 87 -3.13 11.51 -35.31
N VAL A 88 -3.48 12.37 -34.33
CA VAL A 88 -4.54 13.36 -34.39
C VAL A 88 -4.06 14.73 -33.90
N LYS A 89 -4.83 15.80 -34.20
CA LYS A 89 -4.50 17.18 -33.82
C LYS A 89 -5.24 17.66 -32.59
N ILE A 90 -6.34 16.97 -32.21
CA ILE A 90 -7.12 17.31 -31.02
C ILE A 90 -6.39 16.87 -29.75
N PRO A 91 -6.64 17.51 -28.61
CA PRO A 91 -6.02 17.20 -27.33
C PRO A 91 -6.17 15.73 -26.91
N ILE A 92 -5.09 15.18 -26.38
CA ILE A 92 -5.04 13.82 -25.82
C ILE A 92 -4.91 13.89 -24.32
N GLN A 93 -5.75 13.14 -23.62
CA GLN A 93 -5.69 12.98 -22.17
C GLN A 93 -5.49 11.52 -21.75
N MET A 94 -4.82 11.30 -20.61
CA MET A 94 -4.56 9.97 -20.08
C MET A 94 -4.39 9.98 -18.57
N ALA A 95 -4.82 8.89 -17.89
CA ALA A 95 -4.67 8.68 -16.46
C ALA A 95 -3.55 7.68 -16.12
N TYR A 96 -3.79 6.45 -16.24
CA TYR A 96 -3.02 5.22 -15.96
C TYR A 96 -1.61 5.34 -15.38
N ARG A 97 -1.47 5.01 -14.08
CA ARG A 97 -0.19 4.98 -13.37
C ARG A 97 0.57 6.32 -13.39
N LEU A 98 -0.17 7.42 -13.26
CA LEU A 98 0.32 8.78 -13.08
C LEU A 98 -0.20 9.28 -11.73
N PHE A 99 0.65 9.27 -10.68
CA PHE A 99 0.25 9.63 -9.31
C PHE A 99 1.06 10.77 -8.73
N THR A 100 2.18 11.12 -9.34
CA THR A 100 3.03 12.25 -8.94
C THR A 100 3.03 13.30 -10.04
N PRO A 101 3.08 14.60 -9.73
CA PRO A 101 2.98 15.68 -10.73
C PRO A 101 4.13 15.74 -11.73
N ASP A 102 5.33 15.31 -11.33
CA ASP A 102 6.57 15.39 -12.12
C ASP A 102 6.46 14.70 -13.49
N ARG A 103 5.89 13.48 -13.52
CA ARG A 103 5.79 12.69 -14.75
C ARG A 103 4.80 13.26 -15.78
N PRO A 104 3.53 13.56 -15.44
CA PRO A 104 2.62 14.18 -16.37
C PRO A 104 3.07 15.59 -16.76
N ASN A 105 3.66 16.39 -15.86
CA ASN A 105 4.22 17.70 -16.20
C ASN A 105 5.32 17.59 -17.26
N LYS A 106 6.22 16.60 -17.09
CA LYS A 106 7.24 16.33 -18.11
C LYS A 106 6.61 15.89 -19.43
N ALA A 107 5.68 14.96 -19.43
CA ALA A 107 5.02 14.47 -20.65
C ALA A 107 4.25 15.57 -21.40
N ILE A 108 3.62 16.49 -20.66
CA ILE A 108 2.94 17.66 -21.26
C ILE A 108 3.99 18.64 -21.83
N GLY A 109 5.07 18.91 -21.08
CA GLY A 109 6.15 19.77 -21.55
C GLY A 109 6.87 19.24 -22.80
N ASP A 110 7.02 17.94 -22.90
CA ASP A 110 7.63 17.25 -24.07
C ASP A 110 6.63 17.09 -25.24
N GLY A 111 5.36 17.46 -25.07
CA GLY A 111 4.32 17.33 -26.11
C GLY A 111 3.82 15.90 -26.31
N GLU A 112 3.99 15.02 -25.35
CA GLU A 112 3.54 13.62 -25.39
C GLU A 112 2.11 13.43 -24.87
N LEU A 113 1.59 14.40 -24.12
CA LEU A 113 0.28 14.45 -23.50
C LEU A 113 -0.21 15.90 -23.44
N ASP A 114 -1.52 16.15 -23.50
CA ASP A 114 -2.07 17.50 -23.32
C ASP A 114 -2.72 17.68 -21.95
N ILE A 115 -3.41 16.65 -21.45
CA ILE A 115 -4.19 16.73 -20.22
C ILE A 115 -3.91 15.49 -19.35
N TRP A 116 -3.55 15.72 -18.10
CA TRP A 116 -3.43 14.68 -17.11
C TRP A 116 -4.79 14.39 -16.47
N GLU A 117 -5.34 13.20 -16.70
CA GLU A 117 -6.54 12.71 -16.01
C GLU A 117 -6.19 12.14 -14.63
N MET A 118 -7.00 12.46 -13.63
CA MET A 118 -6.82 11.98 -12.27
C MET A 118 -8.10 11.33 -11.73
N CYS A 119 -7.95 10.15 -11.09
CA CYS A 119 -9.01 9.51 -10.32
C CYS A 119 -8.48 9.11 -8.94
N ARG A 120 -7.63 8.09 -8.87
CA ARG A 120 -7.12 7.57 -7.59
C ARG A 120 -6.22 8.56 -6.85
N SER A 121 -5.53 9.44 -7.55
CA SER A 121 -4.79 10.56 -6.94
C SER A 121 -5.72 11.48 -6.16
N MET A 122 -6.89 11.80 -6.73
CA MET A 122 -7.91 12.63 -6.08
C MET A 122 -8.64 11.91 -4.93
N ILE A 123 -8.75 10.58 -4.98
CA ILE A 123 -9.26 9.77 -3.85
C ILE A 123 -8.26 9.79 -2.69
N ALA A 124 -6.96 9.74 -3.00
CA ALA A 124 -5.90 9.79 -1.99
C ALA A 124 -5.73 11.21 -1.41
N ASP A 125 -5.81 12.23 -2.25
CA ASP A 125 -5.71 13.65 -1.88
C ASP A 125 -6.57 14.53 -2.79
N PRO A 126 -7.80 14.90 -2.37
CA PRO A 126 -8.69 15.73 -3.18
C PRO A 126 -8.15 17.15 -3.43
N LEU A 127 -7.20 17.61 -2.61
CA LEU A 127 -6.59 18.94 -2.73
C LEU A 127 -5.30 18.93 -3.59
N MET A 128 -4.93 17.79 -4.17
CA MET A 128 -3.71 17.65 -4.94
C MET A 128 -3.50 18.73 -6.01
N PRO A 129 -4.48 19.07 -6.89
CA PRO A 129 -4.28 20.12 -7.88
C PRO A 129 -4.00 21.48 -7.24
N LYS A 130 -4.70 21.82 -6.16
CA LYS A 130 -4.49 23.07 -5.41
C LYS A 130 -3.08 23.10 -4.79
N LYS A 131 -2.65 22.01 -4.17
CA LYS A 131 -1.31 21.91 -3.57
C LYS A 131 -0.20 22.07 -4.61
N VAL A 132 -0.37 21.49 -5.79
CA VAL A 132 0.57 21.66 -6.92
C VAL A 132 0.64 23.13 -7.36
N LEU A 133 -0.50 23.78 -7.56
CA LEU A 133 -0.54 25.20 -7.96
C LEU A 133 0.10 26.14 -6.91
N GLU A 134 0.06 25.77 -5.64
CA GLU A 134 0.60 26.53 -4.52
C GLU A 134 2.05 26.15 -4.18
N GLY A 135 2.68 25.21 -4.91
CA GLY A 135 4.05 24.75 -4.65
C GLY A 135 4.20 23.92 -3.36
N ARG A 136 3.14 23.24 -2.95
CA ARG A 136 3.06 22.42 -1.74
C ARG A 136 3.02 20.92 -2.03
N GLU A 137 3.78 20.46 -3.06
CA GLU A 137 3.77 19.07 -3.48
C GLU A 137 4.20 18.11 -2.36
N GLN A 138 5.05 18.53 -1.45
CA GLN A 138 5.48 17.75 -0.28
C GLN A 138 4.35 17.43 0.71
N GLU A 139 3.21 18.11 0.61
CA GLU A 139 2.02 17.87 1.42
C GLU A 139 1.01 16.94 0.73
N ILE A 140 1.33 16.42 -0.45
CA ILE A 140 0.44 15.55 -1.20
C ILE A 140 0.50 14.11 -0.67
N ARG A 141 -0.66 13.56 -0.36
CA ARG A 141 -0.84 12.14 -0.04
C ARG A 141 -0.94 11.33 -1.34
N HIS A 142 0.17 10.81 -1.82
CA HIS A 142 0.21 10.10 -3.10
C HIS A 142 -0.48 8.73 -3.05
N CYS A 143 -1.24 8.40 -4.08
CA CYS A 143 -1.86 7.08 -4.22
C CYS A 143 -0.80 5.98 -4.32
N VAL A 144 -0.90 4.95 -3.47
CA VAL A 144 0.01 3.79 -3.44
C VAL A 144 -0.45 2.61 -4.33
N ALA A 145 -1.37 2.84 -5.25
CA ALA A 145 -1.90 1.86 -6.21
C ALA A 145 -2.31 0.50 -5.60
N CYS A 146 -2.81 0.50 -4.38
CA CYS A 146 -3.28 -0.72 -3.69
C CYS A 146 -4.60 -1.27 -4.25
N ASN A 147 -5.37 -0.47 -5.02
CA ASN A 147 -6.67 -0.80 -5.60
C ASN A 147 -7.76 -1.19 -4.58
N LEU A 148 -7.64 -0.78 -3.30
CA LEU A 148 -8.68 -1.05 -2.29
C LEU A 148 -10.00 -0.38 -2.66
N CYS A 149 -9.96 0.88 -3.11
CA CYS A 149 -11.15 1.62 -3.57
C CYS A 149 -11.91 0.85 -4.66
N LEU A 150 -11.19 0.30 -5.65
CA LEU A 150 -11.75 -0.53 -6.72
C LEU A 150 -12.35 -1.84 -6.20
N ALA A 151 -11.62 -2.54 -5.30
CA ALA A 151 -12.12 -3.80 -4.73
C ALA A 151 -13.37 -3.62 -3.87
N ARG A 152 -13.52 -2.48 -3.22
CA ARG A 152 -14.73 -2.12 -2.46
C ARG A 152 -15.90 -1.91 -3.41
N LEU A 153 -15.68 -1.18 -4.50
CA LEU A 153 -16.69 -0.93 -5.53
C LEU A 153 -17.25 -2.24 -6.10
N PHE A 154 -16.39 -3.21 -6.44
CA PHE A 154 -16.84 -4.51 -6.95
C PHE A 154 -17.54 -5.41 -5.91
N ARG A 155 -17.62 -4.99 -4.65
CA ARG A 155 -18.30 -5.70 -3.56
C ARG A 155 -19.51 -4.96 -3.02
N ASP A 156 -19.99 -3.94 -3.75
CA ASP A 156 -21.09 -3.06 -3.32
C ASP A 156 -20.87 -2.50 -1.89
N ALA A 157 -19.61 -2.25 -1.55
CA ALA A 157 -19.22 -1.73 -0.25
C ALA A 157 -18.86 -0.24 -0.37
N PRO A 158 -19.12 0.59 0.65
CA PRO A 158 -18.73 2.00 0.65
C PRO A 158 -17.26 2.18 0.30
N MET A 159 -16.94 3.16 -0.53
CA MET A 159 -15.58 3.46 -0.93
C MET A 159 -14.72 3.78 0.30
N THR A 160 -13.45 3.40 0.26
CA THR A 160 -12.44 3.82 1.23
C THR A 160 -11.08 3.87 0.53
N CYS A 161 -10.19 4.69 1.05
CA CYS A 161 -8.81 4.73 0.59
C CYS A 161 -7.90 3.99 1.58
N TYR A 162 -6.85 3.37 1.07
CA TYR A 162 -5.88 2.60 1.86
C TYR A 162 -5.09 3.48 2.82
N ILE A 163 -4.84 4.74 2.42
CA ILE A 163 -3.97 5.69 3.11
C ILE A 163 -4.66 7.03 3.42
N ASN A 164 -5.91 7.24 2.99
CA ASN A 164 -6.68 8.45 3.30
C ASN A 164 -7.93 8.09 4.11
N PRO A 165 -7.92 8.26 5.44
CA PRO A 165 -9.06 7.96 6.30
C PRO A 165 -10.29 8.84 6.06
N LEU A 166 -10.11 10.04 5.50
CA LEU A 166 -11.21 10.96 5.17
C LEU A 166 -12.01 10.57 3.92
N CYS A 167 -11.48 9.62 3.11
CA CYS A 167 -12.16 9.18 1.90
C CYS A 167 -13.57 8.66 2.20
N ALA A 168 -14.57 9.23 1.54
CA ALA A 168 -16.00 9.03 1.72
C ALA A 168 -16.58 9.59 3.05
N HIS A 169 -15.81 10.41 3.77
CA HIS A 169 -16.23 11.14 4.96
C HIS A 169 -16.02 12.65 4.82
N GLU A 170 -15.80 13.15 3.60
CA GLU A 170 -15.48 14.55 3.33
C GLU A 170 -16.59 15.52 3.72
N HIS A 171 -17.82 15.05 3.86
CA HIS A 171 -18.99 15.82 4.28
C HIS A 171 -19.26 15.80 5.80
N ASP A 172 -18.52 14.99 6.55
CA ASP A 172 -18.71 14.80 7.99
C ASP A 172 -17.65 15.55 8.77
N GLU A 173 -18.00 16.70 9.34
CA GLU A 173 -17.11 17.55 10.11
C GLU A 173 -16.51 16.81 11.32
N ALA A 174 -17.20 15.81 11.89
CA ALA A 174 -16.70 15.02 12.99
C ALA A 174 -15.49 14.15 12.64
N PHE A 175 -15.27 13.89 11.34
CA PHE A 175 -14.09 13.17 10.87
C PHE A 175 -12.84 14.06 10.71
N TYR A 176 -12.99 15.39 10.77
CA TYR A 176 -11.85 16.29 10.70
C TYR A 176 -11.29 16.56 12.10
N PRO A 177 -9.97 16.78 12.24
CA PRO A 177 -9.37 17.13 13.52
C PRO A 177 -9.93 18.48 14.00
N GLN A 178 -10.84 18.43 14.97
CA GLN A 178 -11.35 19.62 15.64
C GLN A 178 -10.39 20.01 16.76
N LYS A 179 -10.26 21.31 17.06
CA LYS A 179 -9.45 21.76 18.21
C LYS A 179 -9.97 21.09 19.49
N ALA A 180 -9.08 20.52 20.28
CA ALA A 180 -9.41 19.91 21.55
C ALA A 180 -9.89 20.97 22.56
N GLU A 181 -10.78 20.60 23.49
CA GLU A 181 -11.23 21.47 24.57
C GLU A 181 -10.12 21.73 25.59
N GLU A 182 -9.30 20.69 25.84
CA GLU A 182 -8.14 20.72 26.72
C GLU A 182 -6.91 20.21 25.97
N GLU A 183 -5.81 20.93 26.10
CA GLU A 183 -4.51 20.50 25.60
C GLU A 183 -3.97 19.38 26.50
N LYS A 184 -3.40 18.34 25.89
CA LYS A 184 -2.79 17.20 26.58
C LYS A 184 -1.37 17.01 26.11
N GLU A 185 -0.53 16.49 26.99
CA GLU A 185 0.75 15.90 26.64
C GLU A 185 0.54 14.44 26.21
N VAL A 186 0.90 14.13 24.95
CA VAL A 186 0.64 12.83 24.31
C VAL A 186 1.95 12.14 23.97
N MET A 187 2.22 11.02 24.64
CA MET A 187 3.35 10.14 24.32
C MET A 187 2.90 9.04 23.35
N ILE A 188 3.52 8.98 22.19
CA ILE A 188 3.29 7.92 21.19
C ILE A 188 4.50 7.01 21.11
N VAL A 189 4.29 5.73 21.38
CA VAL A 189 5.34 4.70 21.38
C VAL A 189 5.34 3.93 20.08
N GLY A 190 6.28 4.24 19.20
CA GLY A 190 6.45 3.64 17.88
C GLY A 190 6.10 4.60 16.73
N ALA A 191 7.08 4.89 15.89
CA ALA A 191 6.99 5.75 14.70
C ALA A 191 6.72 4.95 13.41
N GLY A 192 5.88 3.92 13.51
CA GLY A 192 5.30 3.24 12.35
C GLY A 192 4.11 4.03 11.78
N PRO A 193 3.48 3.55 10.68
CA PRO A 193 2.38 4.26 10.04
C PRO A 193 1.20 4.60 10.95
N SER A 194 0.90 3.78 11.97
CA SER A 194 -0.17 4.06 12.92
C SER A 194 0.20 5.17 13.91
N GLY A 195 1.43 5.14 14.43
CA GLY A 195 1.90 6.17 15.37
C GLY A 195 2.06 7.53 14.70
N LEU A 196 2.71 7.58 13.52
CA LEU A 196 2.89 8.83 12.77
C LEU A 196 1.55 9.44 12.33
N GLU A 197 0.57 8.62 11.90
CA GLU A 197 -0.77 9.12 11.56
C GLU A 197 -1.48 9.69 12.81
N CYS A 198 -1.40 9.00 13.95
CA CYS A 198 -1.97 9.48 15.20
C CYS A 198 -1.31 10.79 15.65
N ALA A 199 0.01 10.87 15.54
CA ALA A 199 0.81 11.98 16.01
C ALA A 199 0.42 13.32 15.36
N TYR A 200 0.48 13.40 14.02
CA TYR A 200 0.17 14.67 13.37
C TYR A 200 -1.31 15.03 13.51
N VAL A 201 -2.22 14.06 13.58
CA VAL A 201 -3.65 14.32 13.76
C VAL A 201 -3.94 14.87 15.17
N ALA A 202 -3.34 14.28 16.20
CA ALA A 202 -3.45 14.81 17.58
C ALA A 202 -2.84 16.20 17.70
N ALA A 203 -1.66 16.43 17.11
CA ALA A 203 -1.03 17.76 17.10
C ALA A 203 -1.88 18.82 16.35
N GLN A 204 -2.56 18.45 15.25
CA GLN A 204 -3.52 19.33 14.58
C GLN A 204 -4.71 19.73 15.46
N ARG A 205 -5.03 18.94 16.47
CA ARG A 205 -6.05 19.26 17.49
C ARG A 205 -5.53 20.20 18.59
N GLY A 206 -4.23 20.46 18.63
CA GLY A 206 -3.58 21.35 19.58
C GLY A 206 -2.95 20.66 20.79
N HIS A 207 -2.75 19.35 20.73
CA HIS A 207 -2.01 18.60 21.75
C HIS A 207 -0.49 18.75 21.56
N GLU A 208 0.27 18.69 22.66
CA GLU A 208 1.71 18.51 22.65
C GLU A 208 2.03 17.03 22.43
N VAL A 209 2.74 16.70 21.33
CA VAL A 209 2.88 15.32 20.90
C VAL A 209 4.35 14.92 20.75
N HIS A 210 4.75 13.88 21.48
CA HIS A 210 6.09 13.28 21.45
C HIS A 210 6.00 11.86 20.91
N VAL A 211 6.78 11.56 19.85
CA VAL A 211 6.83 10.22 19.25
C VAL A 211 8.20 9.60 19.51
N TYR A 212 8.22 8.49 20.19
CA TYR A 212 9.43 7.74 20.52
C TYR A 212 9.52 6.47 19.65
N ASP A 213 10.68 6.21 19.08
CA ASP A 213 10.97 4.95 18.41
C ASP A 213 12.38 4.48 18.76
N LYS A 214 12.52 3.21 19.10
CA LYS A 214 13.81 2.59 19.42
C LYS A 214 14.77 2.51 18.21
N ARG A 215 14.25 2.73 17.00
CA ARG A 215 15.02 2.75 15.75
C ARG A 215 15.33 4.18 15.35
N ASP A 216 16.51 4.39 14.80
CA ASP A 216 16.89 5.70 14.23
C ASP A 216 16.05 6.03 12.97
N ASP A 217 15.73 5.01 12.16
CA ASP A 217 14.92 5.15 10.96
C ASP A 217 13.42 5.00 11.29
N LEU A 218 12.67 6.08 11.10
CA LEU A 218 11.21 6.11 11.34
C LEU A 218 10.45 5.54 10.14
N GLY A 219 9.41 4.75 10.42
CA GLY A 219 8.55 4.09 9.43
C GLY A 219 8.14 2.67 9.82
N GLY A 220 8.64 2.19 10.97
CA GLY A 220 8.28 0.88 11.52
C GLY A 220 8.60 -0.27 10.56
N THR A 221 7.81 -1.33 10.61
CA THR A 221 8.00 -2.52 9.76
C THR A 221 7.79 -2.27 8.26
N LEU A 222 7.26 -1.10 7.87
CA LEU A 222 7.10 -0.76 6.47
C LEU A 222 8.44 -0.50 5.77
N LEU A 223 9.48 -0.11 6.51
CA LEU A 223 10.85 0.04 5.98
C LEU A 223 11.36 -1.27 5.35
N GLU A 224 11.09 -2.40 5.99
CA GLU A 224 11.46 -3.71 5.47
C GLU A 224 10.45 -4.23 4.45
N ALA A 225 9.14 -4.05 4.71
CA ALA A 225 8.08 -4.54 3.83
C ALA A 225 8.15 -3.89 2.43
N SER A 226 8.58 -2.64 2.35
CA SER A 226 8.75 -1.91 1.07
C SER A 226 9.86 -2.44 0.18
N LYS A 227 10.78 -3.24 0.72
CA LYS A 227 11.85 -3.90 -0.05
C LYS A 227 11.36 -5.14 -0.82
N ALA A 228 10.13 -5.58 -0.57
CA ALA A 228 9.55 -6.67 -1.34
C ALA A 228 9.34 -6.23 -2.81
N PRO A 229 9.55 -7.15 -3.76
CA PRO A 229 9.48 -6.82 -5.19
C PRO A 229 8.06 -6.47 -5.65
N TYR A 230 7.97 -5.98 -6.87
CA TYR A 230 6.72 -5.67 -7.58
C TYR A 230 5.99 -4.42 -7.06
N GLY A 231 6.76 -3.36 -6.81
CA GLY A 231 6.27 -2.01 -6.56
C GLY A 231 5.95 -1.71 -5.09
N ASP A 232 6.31 -2.59 -4.15
CA ASP A 232 6.05 -2.37 -2.73
C ASP A 232 6.83 -1.14 -2.18
N GLU A 233 7.88 -0.68 -2.87
CA GLU A 233 8.60 0.57 -2.56
C GLU A 233 7.69 1.81 -2.59
N GLU A 234 6.63 1.82 -3.39
CA GLU A 234 5.67 2.93 -3.44
C GLU A 234 4.91 3.11 -2.11
N LEU A 235 4.86 2.11 -1.23
CA LEU A 235 4.24 2.21 0.08
C LEU A 235 4.96 3.22 0.99
N MET A 236 6.26 3.47 0.77
CA MET A 236 7.04 4.44 1.54
C MET A 236 6.56 5.88 1.34
N THR A 237 5.85 6.19 0.26
CA THR A 237 5.25 7.51 0.06
C THR A 237 4.26 7.86 1.18
N CYS A 238 3.60 6.87 1.78
CA CYS A 238 2.73 7.05 2.93
C CYS A 238 3.52 7.54 4.17
N VAL A 239 4.62 6.87 4.51
CA VAL A 239 5.47 7.26 5.64
C VAL A 239 6.12 8.63 5.42
N ASN A 240 6.61 8.88 4.21
CA ASN A 240 7.22 10.18 3.88
C ASN A 240 6.21 11.33 4.03
N TYR A 241 4.97 11.13 3.59
CA TYR A 241 3.88 12.06 3.82
C TYR A 241 3.62 12.26 5.32
N GLN A 242 3.48 11.19 6.10
CA GLN A 242 3.22 11.26 7.53
C GLN A 242 4.33 11.97 8.30
N LYS A 243 5.59 11.69 7.99
CA LYS A 243 6.75 12.42 8.57
C LYS A 243 6.65 13.92 8.29
N LYS A 244 6.33 14.29 7.04
CA LYS A 244 6.18 15.70 6.67
C LYS A 244 5.02 16.37 7.42
N MET A 245 3.91 15.66 7.59
CA MET A 245 2.78 16.18 8.36
C MET A 245 3.10 16.32 9.85
N CYS A 246 3.88 15.39 10.43
CA CYS A 246 4.38 15.53 11.81
C CYS A 246 5.27 16.78 11.96
N GLU A 247 6.24 16.96 11.05
CA GLU A 247 7.10 18.16 11.03
C GLU A 247 6.27 19.46 10.99
N MET A 248 5.30 19.53 10.08
CA MET A 248 4.46 20.72 9.90
C MET A 248 3.50 20.96 11.06
N ALA A 249 3.08 19.92 11.77
CA ALA A 249 2.22 20.02 12.94
C ALA A 249 3.00 20.28 14.24
N GLY A 250 4.33 20.33 14.20
CA GLY A 250 5.17 20.58 15.37
C GLY A 250 5.32 19.37 16.30
N VAL A 251 5.15 18.14 15.77
CA VAL A 251 5.37 16.91 16.55
C VAL A 251 6.85 16.74 16.86
N GLU A 252 7.18 16.44 18.10
CA GLU A 252 8.54 16.12 18.51
C GLU A 252 8.84 14.63 18.27
N LEU A 253 9.86 14.36 17.44
CA LEU A 253 10.27 13.01 17.08
C LEU A 253 11.56 12.63 17.82
N HIS A 254 11.55 11.50 18.55
CA HIS A 254 12.67 10.98 19.34
C HIS A 254 13.14 9.62 18.77
N PRO A 255 13.86 9.63 17.61
CA PRO A 255 14.43 8.41 17.05
C PRO A 255 15.54 7.87 17.93
N GLY A 256 15.77 6.54 17.91
CA GLY A 256 16.78 5.86 18.71
C GLY A 256 16.46 5.78 20.21
N THR A 257 15.24 6.17 20.63
CA THR A 257 14.83 6.19 22.04
C THR A 257 13.79 5.10 22.31
N GLU A 258 14.18 4.07 23.06
CA GLU A 258 13.27 3.02 23.51
C GLU A 258 12.49 3.48 24.75
N VAL A 259 11.16 3.42 24.65
CA VAL A 259 10.30 3.73 25.82
C VAL A 259 10.35 2.57 26.79
N THR A 260 10.77 2.88 28.00
CA THR A 260 10.82 1.98 29.15
C THR A 260 9.78 2.37 30.20
N GLU A 261 9.59 1.54 31.24
CA GLU A 261 8.78 1.88 32.41
C GLU A 261 9.28 3.16 33.08
N ASP A 262 10.62 3.29 33.26
CA ASP A 262 11.24 4.46 33.89
C ASP A 262 10.92 5.74 33.11
N LEU A 263 10.98 5.71 31.75
CA LEU A 263 10.68 6.88 30.93
C LEU A 263 9.20 7.30 31.03
N ILE A 264 8.27 6.33 31.08
CA ILE A 264 6.84 6.64 31.28
C ILE A 264 6.61 7.30 32.65
N GLN A 265 7.30 6.82 33.71
CA GLN A 265 7.20 7.37 35.05
C GLN A 265 7.90 8.74 35.20
N GLU A 266 8.92 9.02 34.41
CA GLU A 266 9.62 10.31 34.39
C GLU A 266 8.79 11.38 33.69
N GLU A 267 8.27 11.07 32.50
CA GLU A 267 7.53 12.01 31.65
C GLU A 267 6.07 12.21 32.13
N MET A 268 5.43 11.18 32.69
CA MET A 268 4.04 11.21 33.20
C MET A 268 3.04 11.91 32.26
N PRO A 269 2.96 11.52 30.97
CA PRO A 269 2.07 12.18 30.01
C PRO A 269 0.59 11.97 30.36
N ASP A 270 -0.28 12.86 29.89
CA ASP A 270 -1.74 12.71 30.06
C ASP A 270 -2.28 11.48 29.31
N THR A 271 -1.69 11.19 28.14
CA THR A 271 -2.13 10.09 27.26
C THR A 271 -0.95 9.34 26.68
N VAL A 272 -0.98 8.01 26.72
CA VAL A 272 -0.04 7.12 26.01
C VAL A 272 -0.74 6.37 24.88
N VAL A 273 -0.13 6.40 23.70
CA VAL A 273 -0.57 5.64 22.54
C VAL A 273 0.47 4.57 22.20
N LEU A 274 0.15 3.30 22.41
CA LEU A 274 1.01 2.17 22.05
C LEU A 274 0.81 1.83 20.56
N ALA A 275 1.76 2.24 19.73
CA ALA A 275 1.86 1.94 18.30
C ALA A 275 3.12 1.11 18.00
N THR A 276 3.52 0.26 18.94
CA THR A 276 4.79 -0.47 19.00
C THR A 276 4.98 -1.52 17.89
N GLY A 277 3.96 -1.70 17.04
CA GLY A 277 3.95 -2.75 16.03
C GLY A 277 3.76 -4.16 16.63
N PRO A 278 3.89 -5.22 15.81
CA PRO A 278 3.67 -6.58 16.25
C PRO A 278 4.89 -7.18 16.93
N VAL A 279 4.69 -8.27 17.68
CA VAL A 279 5.74 -9.24 17.97
C VAL A 279 5.66 -10.40 16.98
N TYR A 280 6.78 -11.08 16.73
CA TYR A 280 6.80 -12.25 15.86
C TYR A 280 6.56 -13.52 16.66
N SER A 281 5.66 -14.36 16.15
CA SER A 281 5.31 -15.63 16.81
C SER A 281 6.50 -16.56 16.93
N LYS A 282 6.52 -17.38 17.97
CA LYS A 282 7.50 -18.45 18.12
C LYS A 282 6.90 -19.77 17.65
N ILE A 283 7.69 -20.56 16.91
CA ILE A 283 7.31 -21.92 16.57
C ILE A 283 7.37 -22.76 17.84
N GLN A 284 6.23 -23.31 18.25
CA GLN A 284 6.08 -24.00 19.54
C GLN A 284 6.60 -25.44 19.53
N GLY A 285 6.91 -25.99 18.35
CA GLY A 285 7.41 -27.36 18.19
C GLY A 285 8.91 -27.52 18.51
N PRO A 286 9.42 -28.76 18.60
CA PRO A 286 10.83 -29.05 18.74
C PRO A 286 11.66 -28.34 17.67
N GLY A 287 12.76 -27.71 18.06
CA GLY A 287 13.64 -26.97 17.16
C GLY A 287 13.21 -25.57 16.77
N GLY A 288 12.11 -25.04 17.35
CA GLY A 288 11.65 -23.67 17.09
C GLY A 288 12.57 -22.56 17.61
N ASP A 289 13.54 -22.90 18.45
CA ASP A 289 14.57 -22.04 19.03
C ASP A 289 15.95 -22.19 18.39
N ARG A 290 16.06 -22.93 17.26
CA ARG A 290 17.33 -23.14 16.55
C ARG A 290 17.85 -21.84 15.93
N GLU A 291 19.16 -21.70 15.77
CA GLU A 291 19.82 -20.53 15.20
C GLU A 291 19.41 -20.23 13.74
N ASN A 292 18.97 -21.26 12.99
CA ASN A 292 18.48 -21.11 11.62
C ASN A 292 17.00 -20.72 11.54
N VAL A 293 16.34 -20.44 12.66
CA VAL A 293 14.99 -19.86 12.74
C VAL A 293 15.12 -18.36 12.95
N VAL A 294 14.84 -17.59 11.92
CA VAL A 294 15.05 -16.14 11.88
C VAL A 294 13.73 -15.40 11.60
N ASN A 295 13.62 -14.14 11.99
CA ASN A 295 12.42 -13.38 11.70
C ASN A 295 12.51 -12.66 10.34
N VAL A 296 11.35 -12.37 9.76
CA VAL A 296 11.23 -11.73 8.44
C VAL A 296 11.88 -10.34 8.38
N LEU A 297 11.88 -9.57 9.48
CA LEU A 297 12.49 -8.24 9.49
C LEU A 297 14.01 -8.30 9.38
N ASP A 298 14.64 -9.22 10.10
CA ASP A 298 16.10 -9.37 10.04
C ASP A 298 16.57 -9.83 8.66
N VAL A 299 15.78 -10.72 8.02
CA VAL A 299 16.04 -11.14 6.63
C VAL A 299 15.89 -9.96 5.67
N MET A 300 14.80 -9.23 5.74
CA MET A 300 14.54 -8.10 4.83
C MET A 300 15.46 -6.90 5.11
N ALA A 301 15.98 -6.79 6.35
CA ALA A 301 17.01 -5.82 6.71
C ALA A 301 18.41 -6.23 6.26
N GLY A 302 18.63 -7.49 5.86
CA GLY A 302 19.94 -8.05 5.51
C GLY A 302 20.82 -8.35 6.73
N LYS A 303 20.20 -8.54 7.90
CA LYS A 303 20.88 -8.84 9.18
C LYS A 303 20.98 -10.33 9.48
N ALA A 304 20.18 -11.17 8.81
CA ALA A 304 20.20 -12.62 8.96
C ALA A 304 20.75 -13.29 7.70
N GLU A 305 21.61 -14.28 7.89
CA GLU A 305 22.05 -15.15 6.80
C GLU A 305 20.96 -16.16 6.45
N VAL A 306 20.79 -16.42 5.15
CA VAL A 306 19.75 -17.31 4.63
C VAL A 306 20.37 -18.36 3.72
N GLY A 307 20.12 -19.64 4.02
CA GLY A 307 20.60 -20.79 3.25
C GLY A 307 19.96 -20.89 1.86
N GLU A 308 20.15 -22.03 1.20
CA GLU A 308 19.66 -22.28 -0.18
C GLU A 308 18.18 -22.69 -0.21
N ASN A 309 17.77 -23.58 0.72
CA ASN A 309 16.41 -24.09 0.83
C ASN A 309 15.70 -23.41 1.99
N VAL A 310 14.78 -22.54 1.69
CA VAL A 310 14.15 -21.63 2.64
C VAL A 310 12.69 -21.98 2.87
N ILE A 311 12.30 -22.09 4.12
CA ILE A 311 10.91 -22.17 4.52
C ILE A 311 10.45 -20.82 5.05
N VAL A 312 9.36 -20.29 4.56
CA VAL A 312 8.69 -19.13 5.13
C VAL A 312 7.45 -19.61 5.88
N TRP A 313 7.45 -19.45 7.20
CA TRP A 313 6.30 -19.75 8.04
C TRP A 313 5.38 -18.53 8.13
N GLY A 314 4.23 -18.64 7.49
CA GLY A 314 3.23 -17.60 7.33
C GLY A 314 2.93 -17.33 5.86
N ASN A 315 1.68 -17.56 5.45
CA ASN A 315 1.23 -17.44 4.06
C ASN A 315 0.39 -16.18 3.78
N ARG A 316 0.48 -15.17 4.65
CA ARG A 316 -0.06 -13.82 4.44
C ARG A 316 0.90 -12.94 3.63
N LYS A 317 0.49 -11.69 3.33
CA LYS A 317 1.28 -10.75 2.52
C LYS A 317 2.76 -10.61 2.94
N PRO A 318 3.12 -10.51 4.24
CA PRO A 318 4.53 -10.43 4.63
C PRO A 318 5.34 -11.66 4.23
N GLY A 319 4.80 -12.87 4.46
CA GLY A 319 5.45 -14.12 4.04
C GLY A 319 5.59 -14.23 2.53
N ILE A 320 4.58 -13.83 1.76
CA ILE A 320 4.67 -13.79 0.28
C ILE A 320 5.73 -12.79 -0.17
N GLY A 321 5.81 -11.62 0.48
CA GLY A 321 6.79 -10.58 0.15
C GLY A 321 8.23 -11.06 0.28
N VAL A 322 8.59 -11.66 1.43
CA VAL A 322 9.94 -12.18 1.65
C VAL A 322 10.24 -13.40 0.77
N ALA A 323 9.24 -14.25 0.53
CA ALA A 323 9.40 -15.41 -0.36
C ALA A 323 9.78 -14.98 -1.79
N LEU A 324 9.08 -13.99 -2.33
CA LEU A 324 9.38 -13.42 -3.64
C LEU A 324 10.71 -12.68 -3.68
N HIS A 325 11.05 -11.97 -2.59
CA HIS A 325 12.33 -11.28 -2.46
C HIS A 325 13.51 -12.26 -2.55
N LEU A 326 13.45 -13.37 -1.80
CA LEU A 326 14.50 -14.38 -1.78
C LEU A 326 14.56 -15.22 -3.06
N ALA A 327 13.42 -15.54 -3.65
CA ALA A 327 13.38 -16.25 -4.93
C ALA A 327 14.05 -15.45 -6.05
N LYS A 328 13.90 -14.11 -6.06
CA LYS A 328 14.65 -13.24 -6.98
C LYS A 328 16.17 -13.25 -6.75
N GLN A 329 16.62 -13.64 -5.56
CA GLN A 329 18.04 -13.87 -5.24
C GLN A 329 18.49 -15.30 -5.59
N GLY A 330 17.63 -16.11 -6.19
CA GLY A 330 17.94 -17.49 -6.61
C GLY A 330 17.70 -18.55 -5.54
N LYS A 331 17.14 -18.19 -4.36
CA LYS A 331 16.85 -19.17 -3.30
C LYS A 331 15.65 -20.04 -3.66
N LYS A 332 15.63 -21.27 -3.17
CA LYS A 332 14.50 -22.21 -3.28
C LYS A 332 13.58 -22.01 -2.09
N VAL A 333 12.43 -21.40 -2.34
CA VAL A 333 11.53 -20.99 -1.28
C VAL A 333 10.25 -21.80 -1.28
N THR A 334 9.84 -22.25 -0.08
CA THR A 334 8.53 -22.87 0.16
C THR A 334 7.83 -22.11 1.29
N ILE A 335 6.55 -21.82 1.11
CA ILE A 335 5.70 -21.18 2.11
C ILE A 335 4.89 -22.25 2.84
N VAL A 336 4.85 -22.19 4.16
CA VAL A 336 3.97 -23.01 5.01
C VAL A 336 3.13 -22.07 5.85
N GLY A 337 1.80 -22.22 5.85
CA GLY A 337 0.96 -21.31 6.61
C GLY A 337 -0.43 -21.83 6.92
N LYS A 338 -0.99 -21.28 7.99
CA LYS A 338 -2.27 -21.69 8.62
C LYS A 338 -3.50 -21.24 7.83
N GLU A 339 -3.37 -20.22 6.99
CA GLU A 339 -4.51 -19.74 6.20
C GLU A 339 -4.84 -20.71 5.07
N LYS A 340 -6.13 -20.84 4.77
CA LYS A 340 -6.64 -21.74 3.70
C LYS A 340 -6.13 -21.40 2.30
N SER A 341 -5.64 -20.18 2.11
CA SER A 341 -5.02 -19.78 0.84
C SER A 341 -3.96 -18.73 1.06
N ALA A 342 -2.83 -18.85 0.37
CA ALA A 342 -1.79 -17.84 0.38
C ALA A 342 -2.35 -16.47 -0.05
N GLY A 343 -1.92 -15.41 0.66
CA GLY A 343 -2.38 -14.05 0.39
C GLY A 343 -3.85 -13.82 0.73
N PHE A 344 -4.37 -14.47 1.75
CA PHE A 344 -5.75 -14.25 2.22
C PHE A 344 -6.02 -12.77 2.53
N ASP A 345 -5.04 -12.07 3.06
CA ASP A 345 -5.08 -10.65 3.44
C ASP A 345 -4.77 -9.68 2.29
N ILE A 346 -4.42 -10.18 1.11
CA ILE A 346 -4.19 -9.36 -0.08
C ILE A 346 -5.52 -9.02 -0.75
N ASN A 347 -5.66 -7.75 -1.13
CA ASN A 347 -6.81 -7.27 -1.89
C ASN A 347 -7.05 -8.15 -3.14
N PRO A 348 -8.26 -8.68 -3.36
CA PRO A 348 -8.57 -9.55 -4.50
C PRO A 348 -8.22 -8.97 -5.86
N SER A 349 -8.36 -7.66 -6.06
CA SER A 349 -7.99 -7.00 -7.32
C SER A 349 -6.48 -7.02 -7.61
N PHE A 350 -5.66 -7.43 -6.63
CA PHE A 350 -4.22 -7.55 -6.76
C PHE A 350 -3.68 -8.96 -6.41
N LYS A 351 -4.42 -9.75 -5.63
CA LYS A 351 -4.02 -11.09 -5.18
C LYS A 351 -3.62 -12.00 -6.34
N TRP A 352 -4.37 -11.99 -7.43
CA TRP A 352 -4.12 -12.84 -8.60
C TRP A 352 -2.71 -12.63 -9.19
N ARG A 353 -2.17 -11.39 -9.12
CA ARG A 353 -0.79 -11.08 -9.55
C ARG A 353 0.24 -11.80 -8.70
N TYR A 354 0.08 -11.74 -7.36
CA TYR A 354 0.97 -12.46 -6.46
C TYR A 354 0.95 -13.97 -6.68
N MET A 355 -0.22 -14.55 -6.99
CA MET A 355 -0.32 -15.99 -7.31
C MET A 355 0.42 -16.34 -8.61
N ILE A 356 0.39 -15.45 -9.61
CA ILE A 356 1.19 -15.60 -10.82
C ILE A 356 2.69 -15.52 -10.48
N TYR A 357 3.11 -14.55 -9.68
CA TYR A 357 4.51 -14.38 -9.30
C TYR A 357 5.04 -15.56 -8.48
N LEU A 358 4.28 -16.09 -7.54
CA LEU A 358 4.67 -17.31 -6.82
C LEU A 358 4.93 -18.47 -7.79
N ARG A 359 4.02 -18.68 -8.74
CA ARG A 359 4.15 -19.73 -9.74
C ARG A 359 5.34 -19.52 -10.69
N GLN A 360 5.53 -18.27 -11.17
CA GLN A 360 6.64 -17.94 -12.08
C GLN A 360 8.02 -18.09 -11.41
N ASN A 361 8.10 -17.91 -10.10
CA ASN A 361 9.33 -18.08 -9.32
C ASN A 361 9.46 -19.48 -8.69
N GLY A 362 8.58 -20.42 -9.05
CA GLY A 362 8.64 -21.81 -8.55
C GLY A 362 8.37 -21.93 -7.04
N ILE A 363 7.74 -20.95 -6.41
CA ILE A 363 7.43 -20.96 -4.99
C ILE A 363 6.19 -21.81 -4.74
N MET A 364 6.36 -22.86 -3.94
CA MET A 364 5.27 -23.74 -3.48
C MET A 364 4.70 -23.16 -2.17
N ALA A 365 3.38 -23.21 -2.02
CA ALA A 365 2.70 -22.81 -0.80
C ALA A 365 1.84 -23.95 -0.25
N TYR A 366 2.20 -24.47 0.91
CA TYR A 366 1.40 -25.40 1.70
C TYR A 366 0.46 -24.56 2.57
N ASN A 367 -0.80 -24.54 2.20
CA ASN A 367 -1.86 -23.83 2.91
C ASN A 367 -2.56 -24.78 3.89
N ASP A 368 -3.22 -24.23 4.91
CA ASP A 368 -3.92 -25.01 5.94
C ASP A 368 -2.97 -26.00 6.64
N CYS A 369 -1.72 -25.56 6.84
CA CYS A 369 -0.62 -26.35 7.37
C CYS A 369 0.15 -25.58 8.44
N ASP A 370 0.83 -26.30 9.32
CA ASP A 370 1.74 -25.72 10.30
C ASP A 370 3.07 -26.48 10.34
N ILE A 371 4.09 -25.89 10.94
CA ILE A 371 5.35 -26.55 11.25
C ILE A 371 5.21 -27.24 12.59
N GLU A 372 5.34 -28.56 12.61
CA GLU A 372 5.27 -29.35 13.85
C GLU A 372 6.66 -29.50 14.49
N GLU A 373 7.71 -29.65 13.67
CA GLU A 373 9.08 -29.89 14.14
C GLU A 373 10.10 -29.34 13.16
N ILE A 374 11.23 -28.86 13.67
CA ILE A 374 12.39 -28.41 12.88
C ILE A 374 13.59 -29.27 13.24
N ASN A 375 14.07 -30.04 12.26
CA ASN A 375 15.22 -30.91 12.38
C ASN A 375 16.46 -30.34 11.68
N ASP A 376 17.55 -31.10 11.65
CA ASP A 376 18.72 -30.76 10.88
C ASP A 376 18.47 -31.03 9.40
N GLY A 377 18.41 -29.98 8.60
CA GLY A 377 18.21 -30.02 7.16
C GLY A 377 16.76 -30.23 6.66
N GLU A 378 15.76 -30.34 7.55
CA GLU A 378 14.35 -30.49 7.19
C GLU A 378 13.40 -29.96 8.27
N ILE A 379 12.16 -29.68 7.85
CA ILE A 379 11.01 -29.47 8.76
C ILE A 379 9.99 -30.58 8.58
N ILE A 380 9.20 -30.83 9.62
CA ILE A 380 7.99 -31.66 9.51
C ILE A 380 6.78 -30.75 9.43
N VAL A 381 6.11 -30.78 8.29
CA VAL A 381 4.87 -30.04 8.05
C VAL A 381 3.70 -30.94 8.45
N LYS A 382 2.73 -30.36 9.17
CA LYS A 382 1.48 -31.01 9.56
C LYS A 382 0.30 -30.27 8.92
N THR A 383 -0.52 -30.99 8.20
CA THR A 383 -1.78 -30.49 7.63
C THR A 383 -2.88 -30.44 8.70
N PHE A 384 -3.94 -29.68 8.43
CA PHE A 384 -5.08 -29.56 9.35
C PHE A 384 -5.75 -30.91 9.66
N ASP A 385 -5.80 -31.84 8.70
CA ASP A 385 -6.32 -33.20 8.86
C ASP A 385 -5.34 -34.20 9.52
N GLY A 386 -4.14 -33.68 9.92
CA GLY A 386 -3.15 -34.43 10.69
C GLY A 386 -2.14 -35.23 9.88
N TYR A 387 -2.14 -35.15 8.56
CA TYR A 387 -1.09 -35.74 7.74
C TYR A 387 0.25 -35.03 7.96
N ARG A 388 1.36 -35.79 7.98
CA ARG A 388 2.70 -35.31 8.23
C ARG A 388 3.62 -35.66 7.09
N PHE A 389 4.49 -34.71 6.70
CA PHE A 389 5.50 -34.95 5.66
C PHE A 389 6.73 -34.06 5.87
N PRO A 390 7.93 -34.54 5.50
CA PRO A 390 9.15 -33.75 5.60
C PRO A 390 9.28 -32.78 4.42
N VAL A 391 9.88 -31.62 4.66
CA VAL A 391 10.28 -30.65 3.64
C VAL A 391 11.72 -30.21 3.94
N LYS A 392 12.60 -30.31 2.94
CA LYS A 392 14.00 -29.92 3.05
C LYS A 392 14.11 -28.44 3.39
N CYS A 393 14.99 -28.10 4.36
CA CYS A 393 15.11 -26.76 4.89
C CYS A 393 16.50 -26.47 5.44
N ASP A 394 17.09 -25.36 5.03
CA ASP A 394 18.33 -24.81 5.63
C ASP A 394 18.01 -23.65 6.59
N THR A 395 16.95 -22.89 6.29
CA THR A 395 16.53 -21.73 7.09
C THR A 395 15.02 -21.65 7.17
N VAL A 396 14.49 -21.37 8.36
CA VAL A 396 13.06 -21.08 8.60
C VAL A 396 12.89 -19.60 8.90
N ILE A 397 12.05 -18.92 8.12
CA ILE A 397 11.74 -17.50 8.30
C ILE A 397 10.36 -17.36 8.91
N VAL A 398 10.27 -16.73 10.08
CA VAL A 398 9.02 -16.47 10.77
C VAL A 398 8.44 -15.16 10.28
N SER A 399 7.24 -15.22 9.66
CA SER A 399 6.46 -14.05 9.25
C SER A 399 5.10 -13.95 9.98
N GLU A 400 4.76 -14.95 10.79
CA GLU A 400 3.57 -14.91 11.66
C GLU A 400 3.75 -13.89 12.77
N ARG A 401 2.67 -13.16 13.10
CA ARG A 401 2.71 -12.00 13.99
C ARG A 401 1.60 -12.04 15.00
N GLU A 402 1.86 -11.54 16.20
CA GLU A 402 0.94 -11.42 17.31
C GLU A 402 0.87 -9.98 17.81
N ALA A 403 -0.18 -9.63 18.55
CA ALA A 403 -0.31 -8.35 19.23
C ALA A 403 0.84 -8.10 20.20
N ASN A 404 1.20 -6.84 20.41
CA ASN A 404 2.24 -6.45 21.36
C ASN A 404 1.64 -5.61 22.49
N ASP A 405 1.51 -6.20 23.65
CA ASP A 405 0.95 -5.57 24.85
C ASP A 405 1.97 -5.33 25.98
N SER A 406 3.27 -5.40 25.65
CA SER A 406 4.36 -5.39 26.62
C SER A 406 4.34 -4.21 27.60
N LEU A 407 3.99 -3.00 27.15
CA LEU A 407 3.92 -1.79 27.96
C LEU A 407 2.51 -1.50 28.54
N LYS A 408 1.51 -2.25 28.12
CA LYS A 408 0.11 -1.97 28.51
C LYS A 408 -0.11 -1.96 30.01
N LYS A 409 0.45 -2.92 30.74
CA LYS A 409 0.29 -3.04 32.20
C LYS A 409 0.98 -1.91 32.93
N VAL A 410 2.14 -1.46 32.43
CA VAL A 410 2.90 -0.35 33.02
C VAL A 410 2.07 0.92 32.96
N VAL A 411 1.61 1.32 31.76
CA VAL A 411 0.79 2.52 31.55
C VAL A 411 -0.49 2.47 32.42
N GLN A 412 -1.14 1.33 32.48
CA GLN A 412 -2.36 1.15 33.31
C GLN A 412 -2.10 1.28 34.81
N ALA A 413 -0.92 0.86 35.28
CA ALA A 413 -0.56 0.97 36.69
C ALA A 413 -0.35 2.41 37.13
N GLU A 414 0.12 3.29 36.24
CA GLU A 414 0.29 4.71 36.50
C GLU A 414 -1.04 5.51 36.38
N GLY A 415 -2.12 4.88 35.94
CA GLY A 415 -3.43 5.53 35.77
C GLY A 415 -3.52 6.49 34.59
N ILE A 416 -2.57 6.42 33.65
CA ILE A 416 -2.50 7.25 32.44
C ILE A 416 -3.55 6.76 31.42
N GLU A 417 -4.15 7.69 30.68
CA GLU A 417 -5.05 7.35 29.56
C GLU A 417 -4.30 6.54 28.50
N LEU A 418 -4.86 5.40 28.07
CA LEU A 418 -4.16 4.47 27.20
C LEU A 418 -4.95 4.09 25.95
N PHE A 419 -4.31 4.24 24.79
CA PHE A 419 -4.77 3.67 23.53
C PHE A 419 -3.73 2.67 22.99
N VAL A 420 -4.20 1.59 22.35
CA VAL A 420 -3.35 0.62 21.62
C VAL A 420 -3.84 0.57 20.18
N ILE A 421 -2.95 0.80 19.22
CA ILE A 421 -3.31 0.95 17.80
C ILE A 421 -2.43 0.14 16.85
N GLY A 422 -2.91 -0.04 15.63
CA GLY A 422 -2.19 -0.74 14.57
C GLY A 422 -1.91 -2.20 14.92
N ASP A 423 -0.74 -2.69 14.50
CA ASP A 423 -0.35 -4.08 14.70
C ASP A 423 -0.01 -4.43 16.18
N ALA A 424 0.18 -3.42 17.03
CA ALA A 424 0.28 -3.63 18.48
C ALA A 424 -1.04 -4.13 19.06
N LEU A 425 -2.19 -3.67 18.53
CA LEU A 425 -3.51 -4.14 18.92
C LEU A 425 -3.86 -5.48 18.25
N VAL A 426 -3.77 -5.52 16.93
CA VAL A 426 -4.03 -6.73 16.11
C VAL A 426 -3.24 -6.61 14.81
N PRO A 427 -2.33 -7.55 14.49
CA PRO A 427 -1.60 -7.53 13.23
C PRO A 427 -2.52 -7.63 12.01
N ARG A 428 -2.51 -6.60 11.16
CA ARG A 428 -3.35 -6.49 9.96
C ARG A 428 -2.52 -5.95 8.78
N ASN A 429 -2.93 -4.86 8.20
CA ASN A 429 -2.29 -4.25 7.03
C ASN A 429 -2.10 -2.74 7.23
N LEU A 430 -1.37 -2.09 6.30
CA LEU A 430 -1.09 -0.66 6.35
C LEU A 430 -2.36 0.19 6.44
N SER A 431 -3.43 -0.18 5.73
CA SER A 431 -4.70 0.56 5.81
C SER A 431 -5.27 0.58 7.23
N SER A 432 -5.28 -0.58 7.89
CA SER A 432 -5.73 -0.65 9.28
C SER A 432 -4.87 0.20 10.21
N ALA A 433 -3.55 0.18 10.01
CA ALA A 433 -2.62 0.98 10.82
C ALA A 433 -2.89 2.50 10.66
N VAL A 434 -3.01 2.98 9.43
CA VAL A 434 -3.30 4.39 9.13
C VAL A 434 -4.68 4.80 9.69
N HIS A 435 -5.71 3.99 9.44
CA HIS A 435 -7.06 4.31 9.91
C HIS A 435 -7.20 4.24 11.44
N ASP A 436 -6.50 3.32 12.12
CA ASP A 436 -6.48 3.29 13.59
C ASP A 436 -5.80 4.54 14.14
N GLY A 437 -4.62 4.92 13.59
CA GLY A 437 -3.90 6.13 13.97
C GLY A 437 -4.77 7.36 13.84
N TYR A 438 -5.41 7.53 12.68
CA TYR A 438 -6.31 8.66 12.44
C TYR A 438 -7.47 8.71 13.43
N ARG A 439 -8.18 7.57 13.63
CA ARG A 439 -9.34 7.49 14.52
C ARG A 439 -9.00 7.79 15.97
N ILE A 440 -7.83 7.40 16.44
CA ILE A 440 -7.40 7.74 17.79
C ILE A 440 -6.93 9.19 17.83
N GLY A 441 -6.17 9.66 16.87
CA GLY A 441 -5.74 11.06 16.81
C GLY A 441 -6.87 12.08 16.84
N ILE A 442 -8.04 11.81 16.23
CA ILE A 442 -9.21 12.71 16.30
C ILE A 442 -10.01 12.58 17.62
N ARG A 443 -9.67 11.62 18.49
CA ARG A 443 -10.42 11.35 19.75
C ARG A 443 -9.68 11.82 21.01
N ILE A 444 -8.35 11.82 20.97
CA ILE A 444 -7.52 12.37 22.04
C ILE A 444 -7.86 13.86 22.22
#